data_bc66db47ffae6fc53505ed0364800527
#
_entry.id   bc66db47ffae6fc53505ed0364800527
#
_cell.length_a   1.000
_cell.length_b   1.000
_cell.length_c   1.000
_cell.angle_alpha   90.00
_cell.angle_beta   90.00
_cell.angle_gamma   90.00
#
_symmetry.space_group_name_H-M   'P 1'
#
loop_
_entity.id
_entity.type
_entity.pdbx_description
1 polymer ?
#
loop_
_entity_poly.entity_id
_entity_poly.type
_entity_poly.pdbx_seq_one_letter_code
_entity_poly.pdbx_strand_id
1 'polypeptide(L)'
;DKIDAVPAAPDIAVKRSSAADSKLFKRLYLNLEPERWDKLKSFAAKFGLTPSSAVLASYAQVLHWWSSTDKFSLNLTVLNRFPLHEQVNSLIGDFTSVSLLECDFTDSASFAQSARKLNARLFDDLDHRLYSGVMVMREIARRKGREAALMPFVYTSSIGVIQEDPSRPMVGRFDGEGISQTPQVYLDCQAMDGSFGLQVNWDYRDGIFHENVIEDMFAAFKTLLEMLSDSAEIWSSDIPPILPKYQAEMIAQSNSTNTQLPGGLLHSRLL
;
A
#
# COMPACT_ATOMS: atom_id res chain seq x y z
N ASP A 1 23.66 11.40 -3.21
CA ASP A 1 22.83 12.25 -4.08
C ASP A 1 21.45 11.67 -4.34
N LYS A 2 21.24 10.34 -4.38
CA LYS A 2 19.91 9.71 -4.50
C LYS A 2 19.00 9.95 -3.27
N ILE A 3 19.54 10.20 -2.08
CA ILE A 3 18.75 10.40 -0.86
C ILE A 3 17.86 11.65 -0.93
N ASP A 4 18.33 12.70 -1.58
CA ASP A 4 17.55 13.94 -1.74
C ASP A 4 16.38 13.78 -2.71
N ALA A 5 16.43 12.77 -3.57
CA ALA A 5 15.37 12.41 -4.52
C ALA A 5 14.34 11.42 -3.95
N VAL A 6 14.54 10.87 -2.74
CA VAL A 6 13.56 9.97 -2.11
C VAL A 6 12.28 10.75 -1.83
N PRO A 7 11.13 10.33 -2.40
CA PRO A 7 9.84 10.97 -2.14
C PRO A 7 9.43 10.83 -0.68
N ALA A 8 8.58 11.74 -0.21
CA ALA A 8 7.93 11.62 1.08
C ALA A 8 6.94 10.44 1.12
N ALA A 9 6.37 10.15 2.27
CA ALA A 9 5.24 9.22 2.39
C ALA A 9 4.01 9.73 1.61
N PRO A 10 3.01 8.86 1.31
CA PRO A 10 1.76 9.31 0.71
C PRO A 10 1.13 10.45 1.52
N ASP A 11 0.73 11.52 0.85
CA ASP A 11 0.08 12.67 1.49
C ASP A 11 -1.43 12.43 1.62
N ILE A 12 -1.77 11.57 2.58
CA ILE A 12 -3.16 11.27 2.94
C ILE A 12 -3.57 12.17 4.10
N ALA A 13 -4.75 12.77 4.00
CA ALA A 13 -5.25 13.70 4.99
C ALA A 13 -5.36 13.06 6.39
N VAL A 14 -4.63 13.62 7.34
CA VAL A 14 -4.65 13.23 8.76
C VAL A 14 -5.18 14.36 9.63
N LYS A 15 -5.75 14.02 10.77
CA LYS A 15 -6.23 15.01 11.75
C LYS A 15 -5.05 15.77 12.36
N ARG A 16 -5.15 17.09 12.43
CA ARG A 16 -4.12 18.00 12.99
C ARG A 16 -4.10 18.07 14.52
N SER A 17 -4.92 17.31 15.23
CA SER A 17 -5.19 17.48 16.65
C SER A 17 -4.72 16.30 17.50
N SER A 18 -4.69 16.49 18.81
CA SER A 18 -4.32 15.62 19.93
C SER A 18 -4.78 14.14 19.90
N ALA A 19 -5.58 13.72 18.94
CA ALA A 19 -5.85 12.32 18.65
C ALA A 19 -4.60 11.54 18.20
N ALA A 20 -3.52 12.23 17.82
CA ALA A 20 -2.20 11.63 17.59
C ALA A 20 -1.61 10.94 18.84
N ASP A 21 -2.22 11.15 20.01
CA ASP A 21 -1.83 10.50 21.27
C ASP A 21 -2.44 9.11 21.47
N SER A 22 -3.42 8.71 20.64
CA SER A 22 -3.94 7.36 20.71
C SER A 22 -2.84 6.35 20.33
N LYS A 23 -2.55 5.44 21.23
CA LYS A 23 -1.64 4.31 20.99
C LYS A 23 -2.40 3.05 20.56
N LEU A 24 -3.71 3.15 20.41
CA LEU A 24 -4.56 2.03 20.02
C LEU A 24 -4.50 1.82 18.52
N PHE A 25 -4.50 0.57 18.13
CA PHE A 25 -4.62 0.14 16.74
C PHE A 25 -5.93 -0.58 16.53
N LYS A 26 -6.49 -0.43 15.35
CA LYS A 26 -7.65 -1.18 14.85
C LYS A 26 -7.24 -2.00 13.64
N ARG A 27 -7.96 -3.09 13.40
CA ARG A 27 -7.74 -3.98 12.26
C ARG A 27 -8.96 -4.03 11.35
N LEU A 28 -8.71 -3.90 10.06
CA LEU A 28 -9.60 -4.35 9.00
C LEU A 28 -9.00 -5.61 8.38
N TYR A 29 -9.88 -6.53 8.01
CA TYR A 29 -9.50 -7.85 7.54
C TYR A 29 -10.28 -8.23 6.28
N LEU A 30 -9.60 -8.84 5.32
CA LEU A 30 -10.22 -9.48 4.17
C LEU A 30 -9.59 -10.86 3.92
N ASN A 31 -10.42 -11.76 3.42
CA ASN A 31 -9.99 -13.02 2.84
C ASN A 31 -10.47 -13.09 1.39
N LEU A 32 -9.54 -13.33 0.47
CA LEU A 32 -9.85 -13.65 -0.92
C LEU A 32 -9.77 -15.18 -1.05
N GLU A 33 -10.92 -15.79 -1.32
CA GLU A 33 -11.06 -17.23 -1.39
C GLU A 33 -10.04 -17.90 -2.34
N PRO A 34 -9.64 -19.16 -2.10
CA PRO A 34 -8.59 -19.84 -2.85
C PRO A 34 -8.78 -19.78 -4.37
N GLU A 35 -9.98 -19.97 -4.86
CA GLU A 35 -10.28 -19.94 -6.30
C GLU A 35 -10.03 -18.57 -6.93
N ARG A 36 -10.40 -17.48 -6.24
CA ARG A 36 -10.13 -16.12 -6.69
C ARG A 36 -8.65 -15.79 -6.58
N TRP A 37 -8.00 -16.23 -5.52
CA TRP A 37 -6.57 -16.06 -5.34
C TRP A 37 -5.77 -16.75 -6.45
N ASP A 38 -6.14 -17.98 -6.82
CA ASP A 38 -5.51 -18.71 -7.91
C ASP A 38 -5.68 -18.01 -9.27
N LYS A 39 -6.84 -17.43 -9.55
CA LYS A 39 -7.06 -16.60 -10.72
C LYS A 39 -6.18 -15.37 -10.74
N LEU A 40 -6.12 -14.64 -9.61
CA LEU A 40 -5.26 -13.45 -9.47
C LEU A 40 -3.79 -13.81 -9.70
N LYS A 41 -3.29 -14.89 -9.10
CA LYS A 41 -1.93 -15.41 -9.33
C LYS A 41 -1.68 -15.72 -10.81
N SER A 42 -2.64 -16.38 -11.46
CA SER A 42 -2.55 -16.72 -12.88
C SER A 42 -2.49 -15.46 -13.77
N PHE A 43 -3.31 -14.45 -13.47
CA PHE A 43 -3.27 -13.20 -14.21
C PHE A 43 -2.00 -12.40 -13.92
N ALA A 44 -1.56 -12.32 -12.67
CA ALA A 44 -0.29 -11.67 -12.32
C ALA A 44 0.87 -12.26 -13.13
N ALA A 45 0.95 -13.61 -13.22
CA ALA A 45 1.97 -14.28 -14.00
C ALA A 45 1.92 -13.93 -15.51
N LYS A 46 0.71 -13.80 -16.11
CA LYS A 46 0.54 -13.37 -17.51
C LYS A 46 1.10 -11.97 -17.76
N PHE A 47 1.07 -11.10 -16.77
CA PHE A 47 1.61 -9.74 -16.84
C PHE A 47 3.07 -9.62 -16.35
N GLY A 48 3.73 -10.75 -16.04
CA GLY A 48 5.13 -10.80 -15.61
C GLY A 48 5.33 -10.32 -14.17
N LEU A 49 4.33 -10.48 -13.31
CA LEU A 49 4.32 -10.04 -11.93
C LEU A 49 4.30 -11.23 -10.97
N THR A 50 4.93 -11.08 -9.82
CA THR A 50 4.73 -12.01 -8.71
C THR A 50 3.39 -11.74 -8.02
N PRO A 51 2.77 -12.73 -7.36
CA PRO A 51 1.55 -12.50 -6.58
C PRO A 51 1.72 -11.41 -5.52
N SER A 52 2.85 -11.41 -4.81
CA SER A 52 3.17 -10.38 -3.81
C SER A 52 3.26 -8.98 -4.42
N SER A 53 3.88 -8.84 -5.62
CA SER A 53 3.95 -7.56 -6.33
C SER A 53 2.60 -7.06 -6.81
N ALA A 54 1.68 -7.97 -7.18
CA ALA A 54 0.33 -7.60 -7.58
C ALA A 54 -0.47 -7.03 -6.39
N VAL A 55 -0.37 -7.66 -5.21
CA VAL A 55 -1.02 -7.17 -3.98
C VAL A 55 -0.39 -5.85 -3.52
N LEU A 56 0.95 -5.73 -3.56
CA LEU A 56 1.65 -4.48 -3.27
C LEU A 56 1.23 -3.35 -4.22
N ALA A 57 1.12 -3.63 -5.53
CA ALA A 57 0.67 -2.65 -6.50
C ALA A 57 -0.78 -2.21 -6.26
N SER A 58 -1.64 -3.12 -5.85
CA SER A 58 -3.02 -2.80 -5.47
C SER A 58 -3.09 -1.90 -4.24
N TYR A 59 -2.24 -2.17 -3.24
CA TYR A 59 -2.12 -1.31 -2.05
C TYR A 59 -1.60 0.08 -2.44
N ALA A 60 -0.53 0.16 -3.20
CA ALA A 60 0.04 1.43 -3.66
C ALA A 60 -0.95 2.23 -4.53
N GLN A 61 -1.72 1.55 -5.39
CA GLN A 61 -2.76 2.18 -6.23
C GLN A 61 -3.85 2.83 -5.37
N VAL A 62 -4.30 2.16 -4.32
CA VAL A 62 -5.31 2.72 -3.42
C VAL A 62 -4.74 3.91 -2.65
N LEU A 63 -3.53 3.81 -2.12
CA LEU A 63 -2.89 4.96 -1.48
C LEU A 63 -2.74 6.14 -2.43
N HIS A 64 -2.42 5.90 -3.70
CA HIS A 64 -2.35 6.94 -4.72
C HIS A 64 -3.70 7.64 -4.92
N TRP A 65 -4.81 6.91 -4.96
CA TRP A 65 -6.15 7.51 -5.12
C TRP A 65 -6.54 8.47 -3.98
N TRP A 66 -6.02 8.28 -2.77
CA TRP A 66 -6.27 9.14 -1.61
C TRP A 66 -5.12 10.11 -1.30
N SER A 67 -4.00 10.01 -2.02
CA SER A 67 -2.85 10.90 -1.87
C SER A 67 -3.00 12.13 -2.77
N SER A 68 -2.51 13.28 -2.29
CA SER A 68 -2.40 14.49 -3.12
C SER A 68 -1.16 14.48 -4.03
N THR A 69 -0.34 13.42 -3.98
CA THR A 69 0.90 13.31 -4.76
C THR A 69 0.94 12.03 -5.58
N ASP A 70 1.44 12.13 -6.82
CA ASP A 70 1.62 10.98 -7.72
C ASP A 70 2.87 10.15 -7.41
N LYS A 71 3.79 10.70 -6.61
CA LYS A 71 5.03 10.06 -6.19
C LYS A 71 5.14 10.05 -4.68
N PHE A 72 5.39 8.88 -4.12
CA PHE A 72 5.58 8.71 -2.70
C PHE A 72 6.44 7.48 -2.38
N SER A 73 6.90 7.37 -1.13
CA SER A 73 7.64 6.21 -0.64
C SER A 73 6.78 5.36 0.28
N LEU A 74 6.85 4.04 0.10
CA LEU A 74 6.32 3.04 1.03
C LEU A 74 7.46 2.43 1.84
N ASN A 75 7.17 2.10 3.09
CA ASN A 75 8.07 1.36 3.95
C ASN A 75 7.76 -0.13 3.83
N LEU A 76 8.69 -0.90 3.25
CA LEU A 76 8.55 -2.34 3.07
C LEU A 76 9.26 -3.09 4.18
N THR A 77 8.56 -4.04 4.80
CA THR A 77 9.18 -5.04 5.67
C THR A 77 9.86 -6.10 4.81
N VAL A 78 11.16 -6.30 5.00
CA VAL A 78 11.97 -7.26 4.26
C VAL A 78 12.69 -8.21 5.20
N LEU A 79 12.81 -9.47 4.81
CA LEU A 79 13.59 -10.46 5.53
C LEU A 79 15.04 -10.41 5.03
N ASN A 80 15.94 -9.91 5.87
CA ASN A 80 17.38 -9.78 5.57
C ASN A 80 18.20 -11.00 6.01
N ARG A 81 17.71 -12.19 5.67
CA ARG A 81 18.43 -13.44 5.92
C ARG A 81 19.35 -13.74 4.74
N PHE A 82 20.54 -13.14 4.77
CA PHE A 82 21.54 -13.35 3.70
C PHE A 82 22.18 -14.71 3.84
N PRO A 83 22.44 -15.44 2.72
CA PRO A 83 23.09 -16.74 2.72
C PRO A 83 24.62 -16.63 2.92
N LEU A 84 25.03 -15.96 4.01
CA LEU A 84 26.45 -15.76 4.37
C LEU A 84 27.08 -16.98 5.02
N HIS A 85 26.27 -17.92 5.48
CA HIS A 85 26.70 -19.16 6.10
C HIS A 85 25.67 -20.25 5.85
N GLU A 86 26.10 -21.51 5.70
CA GLU A 86 25.22 -22.64 5.41
C GLU A 86 24.11 -22.86 6.45
N GLN A 87 24.40 -22.53 7.72
CA GLN A 87 23.46 -22.66 8.84
C GLN A 87 22.52 -21.47 9.01
N VAL A 88 22.58 -20.43 8.17
CA VAL A 88 21.78 -19.19 8.37
C VAL A 88 20.28 -19.47 8.46
N ASN A 89 19.79 -20.47 7.70
CA ASN A 89 18.38 -20.85 7.72
C ASN A 89 17.95 -21.64 8.96
N SER A 90 18.91 -22.16 9.72
CA SER A 90 18.68 -22.88 10.98
C SER A 90 18.76 -21.96 12.20
N LEU A 91 19.17 -20.69 12.03
CA LEU A 91 19.22 -19.72 13.13
C LEU A 91 17.82 -19.24 13.48
N ILE A 92 17.52 -19.28 14.77
CA ILE A 92 16.32 -18.65 15.32
C ILE A 92 16.68 -17.21 15.68
N GLY A 93 15.92 -16.24 15.16
CA GLY A 93 16.16 -14.83 15.41
C GLY A 93 15.34 -13.91 14.51
N ASP A 94 15.29 -12.63 14.88
CA ASP A 94 14.67 -11.60 14.06
C ASP A 94 15.68 -11.11 13.00
N PHE A 95 15.35 -11.32 11.73
CA PHE A 95 16.10 -10.85 10.57
C PHE A 95 15.33 -9.77 9.81
N THR A 96 14.33 -9.19 10.44
CA THR A 96 13.49 -8.15 9.85
C THR A 96 14.29 -6.88 9.64
N SER A 97 14.18 -6.32 8.46
CA SER A 97 14.69 -5.01 8.08
C SER A 97 13.62 -4.26 7.32
N VAL A 98 13.91 -3.04 6.92
CA VAL A 98 12.99 -2.25 6.08
C VAL A 98 13.72 -1.73 4.84
N SER A 99 12.95 -1.57 3.77
CA SER A 99 13.38 -0.90 2.54
C SER A 99 12.37 0.19 2.19
N LEU A 100 12.81 1.30 1.63
CA LEU A 100 11.93 2.35 1.13
C LEU A 100 11.72 2.14 -0.36
N LEU A 101 10.49 1.88 -0.77
CA LEU A 101 10.09 1.69 -2.15
C LEU A 101 9.45 2.96 -2.69
N GLU A 102 10.02 3.52 -3.74
CA GLU A 102 9.42 4.61 -4.49
C GLU A 102 8.28 4.09 -5.36
N CYS A 103 7.09 4.68 -5.18
CA CYS A 103 5.91 4.48 -6.00
C CYS A 103 5.73 5.73 -6.89
N ASP A 104 5.69 5.54 -8.21
CA ASP A 104 5.57 6.62 -9.19
C ASP A 104 4.44 6.31 -10.18
N PHE A 105 3.36 7.09 -10.10
CA PHE A 105 2.15 6.98 -10.90
C PHE A 105 2.03 8.04 -11.99
N THR A 106 3.03 8.91 -12.18
CA THR A 106 2.94 10.08 -13.08
C THR A 106 2.61 9.75 -14.53
N ASP A 107 3.06 8.61 -15.06
CA ASP A 107 2.93 8.25 -16.49
C ASP A 107 2.31 6.87 -16.69
N SER A 108 1.37 6.49 -15.85
CA SER A 108 0.78 5.14 -15.87
C SER A 108 -0.53 5.11 -16.64
N ALA A 109 -0.56 4.36 -17.75
CA ALA A 109 -1.74 4.20 -18.61
C ALA A 109 -2.57 2.95 -18.28
N SER A 110 -2.09 2.07 -17.37
CA SER A 110 -2.82 0.88 -16.92
C SER A 110 -2.27 0.34 -15.61
N PHE A 111 -3.09 -0.44 -14.90
CA PHE A 111 -2.67 -1.11 -13.66
C PHE A 111 -1.41 -1.97 -13.87
N ALA A 112 -1.38 -2.80 -14.93
CA ALA A 112 -0.23 -3.67 -15.19
C ALA A 112 1.05 -2.88 -15.49
N GLN A 113 0.94 -1.69 -16.09
CA GLN A 113 2.11 -0.84 -16.33
C GLN A 113 2.66 -0.28 -15.02
N SER A 114 1.81 0.27 -14.17
CA SER A 114 2.19 0.76 -12.84
C SER A 114 2.78 -0.37 -11.98
N ALA A 115 2.13 -1.53 -11.99
CA ALA A 115 2.58 -2.69 -11.23
C ALA A 115 3.95 -3.20 -11.71
N ARG A 116 4.23 -3.23 -13.02
CA ARG A 116 5.55 -3.60 -13.55
C ARG A 116 6.62 -2.58 -13.21
N LYS A 117 6.31 -1.28 -13.29
CA LYS A 117 7.22 -0.20 -12.88
C LYS A 117 7.60 -0.35 -11.41
N LEU A 118 6.60 -0.57 -10.55
CA LEU A 118 6.79 -0.79 -9.13
C LEU A 118 7.59 -2.08 -8.85
N ASN A 119 7.26 -3.17 -9.54
CA ASN A 119 7.98 -4.45 -9.41
C ASN A 119 9.45 -4.34 -9.82
N ALA A 120 9.76 -3.65 -10.92
CA ALA A 120 11.14 -3.42 -11.35
C ALA A 120 11.92 -2.62 -10.31
N ARG A 121 11.31 -1.56 -9.76
CA ARG A 121 11.90 -0.76 -8.69
C ARG A 121 12.13 -1.56 -7.43
N LEU A 122 11.17 -2.40 -7.03
CA LEU A 122 11.28 -3.29 -5.87
C LEU A 122 12.50 -4.20 -5.98
N PHE A 123 12.71 -4.84 -7.15
CA PHE A 123 13.86 -5.74 -7.34
C PHE A 123 15.19 -4.97 -7.32
N ASP A 124 15.26 -3.78 -7.93
CA ASP A 124 16.44 -2.91 -7.87
C ASP A 124 16.78 -2.54 -6.41
N ASP A 125 15.77 -2.17 -5.62
CA ASP A 125 15.96 -1.83 -4.21
C ASP A 125 16.36 -3.05 -3.36
N LEU A 126 15.82 -4.25 -3.67
CA LEU A 126 16.19 -5.50 -2.99
C LEU A 126 17.63 -5.93 -3.29
N ASP A 127 18.15 -5.68 -4.48
CA ASP A 127 19.55 -5.94 -4.82
C ASP A 127 20.50 -5.05 -4.00
N HIS A 128 20.04 -3.88 -3.58
CA HIS A 128 20.81 -2.91 -2.80
C HIS A 128 20.45 -2.90 -1.29
N ARG A 129 19.69 -3.89 -0.78
CA ARG A 129 19.14 -3.93 0.58
C ARG A 129 20.16 -4.00 1.72
N LEU A 130 21.46 -4.14 1.43
CA LEU A 130 22.53 -3.98 2.43
C LEU A 130 22.54 -2.58 3.05
N TYR A 131 22.12 -1.56 2.30
CA TYR A 131 21.86 -0.23 2.82
C TYR A 131 20.39 -0.13 3.18
N SER A 132 20.07 -0.42 4.44
CA SER A 132 18.67 -0.56 4.88
C SER A 132 17.88 0.76 4.83
N GLY A 133 16.55 0.67 4.70
CA GLY A 133 15.66 1.82 4.79
C GLY A 133 15.81 2.63 6.08
N VAL A 134 16.21 1.99 7.19
CA VAL A 134 16.53 2.70 8.43
C VAL A 134 17.73 3.65 8.24
N MET A 135 18.76 3.23 7.50
CA MET A 135 19.90 4.08 7.19
C MET A 135 19.50 5.23 6.27
N VAL A 136 18.65 4.97 5.29
CA VAL A 136 18.07 6.00 4.41
C VAL A 136 17.26 7.01 5.22
N MET A 137 16.34 6.57 6.08
CA MET A 137 15.52 7.45 6.93
C MET A 137 16.39 8.29 7.88
N ARG A 138 17.44 7.73 8.47
CA ARG A 138 18.39 8.49 9.31
C ARG A 138 19.06 9.60 8.53
N GLU A 139 19.47 9.33 7.29
CA GLU A 139 20.13 10.33 6.46
C GLU A 139 19.16 11.41 5.99
N ILE A 140 17.90 11.05 5.66
CA ILE A 140 16.82 12.01 5.38
C ILE A 140 16.59 12.90 6.62
N ALA A 141 16.48 12.30 7.81
CA ALA A 141 16.28 13.04 9.05
C ALA A 141 17.41 14.04 9.34
N ARG A 142 18.65 13.65 9.04
CA ARG A 142 19.83 14.50 9.19
C ARG A 142 19.81 15.69 8.24
N ARG A 143 19.35 15.50 6.98
CA ARG A 143 19.36 16.54 5.93
C ARG A 143 18.11 17.43 5.94
N LYS A 144 16.93 16.82 6.12
CA LYS A 144 15.62 17.46 5.91
C LYS A 144 14.76 17.56 7.18
N GLY A 145 15.25 17.01 8.32
CA GLY A 145 14.51 16.97 9.57
C GLY A 145 13.73 15.67 9.79
N ARG A 146 13.30 15.45 11.03
CA ARG A 146 12.65 14.19 11.44
C ARG A 146 11.29 13.95 10.76
N GLU A 147 10.54 14.99 10.51
CA GLU A 147 9.23 14.90 9.85
C GLU A 147 9.35 14.38 8.41
N ALA A 148 10.36 14.83 7.67
CA ALA A 148 10.62 14.37 6.32
C ALA A 148 11.03 12.89 6.24
N ALA A 149 11.52 12.33 7.34
CA ALA A 149 11.92 10.92 7.43
C ALA A 149 10.81 10.00 7.94
N LEU A 150 9.61 10.53 8.21
CA LEU A 150 8.48 9.74 8.68
C LEU A 150 7.86 8.98 7.50
N MET A 151 7.95 7.64 7.55
CA MET A 151 7.44 6.73 6.53
C MET A 151 6.38 5.80 7.16
N PRO A 152 5.17 6.33 7.45
CA PRO A 152 4.21 5.67 8.33
C PRO A 152 3.30 4.67 7.63
N PHE A 153 3.42 4.51 6.30
CA PHE A 153 2.66 3.54 5.52
C PHE A 153 3.54 2.34 5.21
N VAL A 154 3.17 1.19 5.77
CA VAL A 154 3.97 -0.03 5.75
C VAL A 154 3.28 -1.10 4.90
N TYR A 155 4.08 -1.91 4.23
CA TYR A 155 3.63 -3.13 3.58
C TYR A 155 4.51 -4.30 4.01
N THR A 156 3.87 -5.35 4.52
CA THR A 156 4.50 -6.59 4.95
C THR A 156 3.90 -7.75 4.17
N SER A 157 4.72 -8.56 3.51
CA SER A 157 4.24 -9.72 2.75
C SER A 157 4.96 -10.99 3.15
N SER A 158 4.18 -12.01 3.47
CA SER A 158 4.61 -13.41 3.59
C SER A 158 4.00 -14.31 2.52
N ILE A 159 3.54 -13.73 1.41
CA ILE A 159 3.00 -14.47 0.26
C ILE A 159 4.09 -15.37 -0.32
N GLY A 160 3.79 -16.67 -0.44
CA GLY A 160 4.72 -17.70 -0.94
C GLY A 160 5.79 -18.12 0.06
N VAL A 161 5.76 -17.60 1.30
CA VAL A 161 6.74 -17.95 2.36
C VAL A 161 6.27 -19.13 3.20
N ILE A 162 4.97 -19.21 3.47
CA ILE A 162 4.39 -20.29 4.27
C ILE A 162 4.17 -21.49 3.35
N GLN A 163 5.06 -22.48 3.44
CA GLN A 163 4.83 -23.78 2.82
C GLN A 163 4.19 -24.68 3.88
N GLU A 164 2.92 -24.99 3.67
CA GLU A 164 2.25 -26.01 4.46
C GLU A 164 2.87 -27.38 4.12
N ASP A 165 3.65 -27.93 5.03
CA ASP A 165 4.18 -29.30 4.91
C ASP A 165 3.26 -30.25 5.66
N PRO A 166 2.41 -31.04 4.98
CA PRO A 166 1.51 -31.98 5.63
C PRO A 166 2.22 -33.02 6.50
N SER A 167 3.52 -33.27 6.25
CA SER A 167 4.34 -34.20 7.02
C SER A 167 4.86 -33.61 8.34
N ARG A 168 4.75 -32.30 8.51
CA ARG A 168 5.16 -31.57 9.72
C ARG A 168 3.94 -30.97 10.39
N PRO A 169 3.25 -31.72 11.27
CA PRO A 169 2.12 -31.17 11.98
C PRO A 169 2.58 -29.93 12.77
N MET A 170 1.81 -28.84 12.64
CA MET A 170 2.06 -27.66 13.46
C MET A 170 2.03 -28.05 14.94
N VAL A 171 3.04 -27.62 15.69
CA VAL A 171 3.21 -27.92 17.13
C VAL A 171 2.07 -27.34 17.99
N GLY A 172 1.19 -26.55 17.40
CA GLY A 172 0.02 -25.96 18.05
C GLY A 172 -0.90 -25.29 17.05
N ARG A 173 -2.10 -24.96 17.52
CA ARG A 173 -3.06 -24.15 16.77
C ARG A 173 -2.80 -22.68 17.07
N PHE A 174 -2.78 -21.86 16.02
CA PHE A 174 -2.77 -20.41 16.22
C PHE A 174 -4.11 -20.01 16.84
N ASP A 175 -4.10 -19.53 18.07
CA ASP A 175 -5.28 -19.09 18.79
C ASP A 175 -5.10 -17.63 19.19
N GLY A 176 -5.81 -16.76 18.50
CA GLY A 176 -5.81 -15.32 18.77
C GLY A 176 -5.31 -14.45 17.61
N GLU A 177 -5.64 -13.16 17.71
CA GLU A 177 -5.26 -12.14 16.76
C GLU A 177 -4.08 -11.32 17.29
N GLY A 178 -2.97 -11.29 16.55
CA GLY A 178 -1.87 -10.38 16.83
C GLY A 178 -2.05 -9.08 16.03
N ILE A 179 -1.99 -7.92 16.69
CA ILE A 179 -2.01 -6.61 16.04
C ILE A 179 -0.63 -5.97 16.19
N SER A 180 -0.05 -5.53 15.07
CA SER A 180 1.19 -4.75 15.08
C SER A 180 0.92 -3.36 15.66
N GLN A 181 1.75 -2.95 16.63
CA GLN A 181 1.59 -1.67 17.36
C GLN A 181 2.89 -0.88 17.38
N THR A 182 3.35 -0.46 16.21
CA THR A 182 4.55 0.38 16.10
C THR A 182 4.14 1.85 16.10
N PRO A 183 4.54 2.66 17.09
CA PRO A 183 4.04 4.04 17.25
C PRO A 183 4.24 4.97 16.06
N GLN A 184 5.25 4.71 15.23
CA GLN A 184 5.56 5.49 14.03
C GLN A 184 4.74 5.09 12.81
N VAL A 185 3.99 3.99 12.90
CA VAL A 185 3.15 3.48 11.81
C VAL A 185 1.76 4.05 11.92
N TYR A 186 1.22 4.52 10.80
CA TYR A 186 -0.17 4.96 10.68
C TYR A 186 -1.05 3.87 10.09
N LEU A 187 -0.51 3.14 9.11
CA LEU A 187 -1.18 2.03 8.42
C LEU A 187 -0.15 0.97 8.03
N ASP A 188 -0.37 -0.26 8.45
CA ASP A 188 0.40 -1.45 8.08
C ASP A 188 -0.51 -2.43 7.31
N CYS A 189 -0.19 -2.66 6.04
CA CYS A 189 -0.84 -3.65 5.19
C CYS A 189 -0.04 -4.95 5.25
N GLN A 190 -0.61 -5.98 5.84
CA GLN A 190 0.00 -7.30 6.00
C GLN A 190 -0.71 -8.31 5.10
N ALA A 191 0.02 -8.93 4.18
CA ALA A 191 -0.52 -9.91 3.23
C ALA A 191 0.15 -11.27 3.40
N MET A 192 -0.66 -12.33 3.46
CA MET A 192 -0.20 -13.72 3.56
C MET A 192 -1.11 -14.64 2.75
N ASP A 193 -0.57 -15.76 2.31
CA ASP A 193 -1.36 -16.75 1.59
C ASP A 193 -1.11 -18.18 2.11
N GLY A 194 -2.06 -19.05 1.79
CA GLY A 194 -2.04 -20.46 2.18
C GLY A 194 -3.21 -21.22 1.55
N SER A 195 -3.55 -22.35 2.12
CA SER A 195 -4.72 -23.16 1.73
C SER A 195 -6.05 -22.39 1.86
N PHE A 196 -6.07 -21.34 2.68
CA PHE A 196 -7.21 -20.42 2.88
C PHE A 196 -7.37 -19.34 1.80
N GLY A 197 -6.47 -19.29 0.82
CA GLY A 197 -6.42 -18.22 -0.18
C GLY A 197 -5.48 -17.08 0.20
N LEU A 198 -5.85 -15.83 -0.09
CA LEU A 198 -5.12 -14.63 0.32
C LEU A 198 -5.81 -13.98 1.51
N GLN A 199 -5.06 -13.78 2.57
CA GLN A 199 -5.47 -13.02 3.74
C GLN A 199 -4.74 -11.69 3.77
N VAL A 200 -5.46 -10.58 3.96
CA VAL A 200 -4.87 -9.26 4.15
C VAL A 200 -5.45 -8.58 5.38
N ASN A 201 -4.56 -8.07 6.22
CA ASN A 201 -4.89 -7.25 7.37
C ASN A 201 -4.41 -5.82 7.14
N TRP A 202 -5.23 -4.84 7.46
CA TRP A 202 -4.82 -3.46 7.60
C TRP A 202 -4.88 -3.07 9.07
N ASP A 203 -3.71 -2.95 9.70
CA ASP A 203 -3.58 -2.46 11.07
C ASP A 203 -3.34 -0.95 11.02
N TYR A 204 -4.26 -0.16 11.56
CA TYR A 204 -4.15 1.28 11.50
C TYR A 204 -4.30 1.91 12.88
N ARG A 205 -3.58 3.00 13.07
CA ARG A 205 -3.59 3.75 14.32
C ARG A 205 -4.90 4.54 14.45
N ASP A 206 -5.65 4.27 15.52
CA ASP A 206 -6.93 4.89 15.78
C ASP A 206 -6.79 6.40 15.99
N GLY A 207 -7.72 7.17 15.47
CA GLY A 207 -7.80 8.61 15.66
C GLY A 207 -6.88 9.49 14.81
N ILE A 208 -5.98 8.89 14.00
CA ILE A 208 -5.09 9.66 13.10
C ILE A 208 -5.84 10.14 11.86
N PHE A 209 -6.62 9.27 11.24
CA PHE A 209 -7.33 9.59 10.00
C PHE A 209 -8.69 10.25 10.28
N HIS A 210 -9.21 10.97 9.29
CA HIS A 210 -10.60 11.40 9.31
C HIS A 210 -11.54 10.20 9.30
N GLU A 211 -12.77 10.41 9.73
CA GLU A 211 -13.78 9.37 9.80
C GLU A 211 -14.02 8.70 8.44
N ASN A 212 -14.12 7.39 8.43
CA ASN A 212 -14.34 6.51 7.27
C ASN A 212 -13.20 6.46 6.22
N VAL A 213 -12.13 7.24 6.34
CA VAL A 213 -11.07 7.27 5.31
C VAL A 213 -10.42 5.89 5.13
N ILE A 214 -10.05 5.23 6.21
CA ILE A 214 -9.38 3.92 6.14
C ILE A 214 -10.36 2.82 5.72
N GLU A 215 -11.59 2.88 6.20
CA GLU A 215 -12.65 1.96 5.84
C GLU A 215 -12.98 2.04 4.34
N ASP A 216 -13.07 3.25 3.80
CA ASP A 216 -13.31 3.50 2.37
C ASP A 216 -12.14 3.04 1.50
N MET A 217 -10.90 3.35 1.91
CA MET A 217 -9.70 2.87 1.24
C MET A 217 -9.62 1.35 1.23
N PHE A 218 -9.94 0.71 2.35
CA PHE A 218 -9.95 -0.74 2.48
C PHE A 218 -11.02 -1.40 1.60
N ALA A 219 -12.21 -0.80 1.54
CA ALA A 219 -13.28 -1.26 0.64
C ALA A 219 -12.87 -1.15 -0.84
N ALA A 220 -12.21 -0.06 -1.23
CA ALA A 220 -11.65 0.12 -2.56
C ALA A 220 -10.55 -0.91 -2.87
N PHE A 221 -9.67 -1.18 -1.91
CA PHE A 221 -8.62 -2.21 -2.03
C PHE A 221 -9.22 -3.60 -2.26
N LYS A 222 -10.23 -3.98 -1.46
CA LYS A 222 -10.96 -5.24 -1.63
C LYS A 222 -11.57 -5.33 -3.03
N THR A 223 -12.30 -4.30 -3.45
CA THR A 223 -12.94 -4.25 -4.77
C THR A 223 -11.90 -4.36 -5.89
N LEU A 224 -10.77 -3.68 -5.78
CA LEU A 224 -9.68 -3.77 -6.76
C LEU A 224 -9.13 -5.20 -6.88
N LEU A 225 -8.86 -5.88 -5.76
CA LEU A 225 -8.41 -7.27 -5.78
C LEU A 225 -9.43 -8.22 -6.40
N GLU A 226 -10.72 -8.01 -6.11
CA GLU A 226 -11.83 -8.77 -6.72
C GLU A 226 -11.86 -8.55 -8.23
N MET A 227 -11.82 -7.31 -8.72
CA MET A 227 -11.80 -6.98 -10.15
C MET A 227 -10.58 -7.61 -10.85
N LEU A 228 -9.40 -7.53 -10.25
CA LEU A 228 -8.16 -8.11 -10.78
C LEU A 228 -8.22 -9.66 -10.82
N SER A 229 -9.02 -10.29 -9.96
CA SER A 229 -9.22 -11.73 -9.97
C SER A 229 -10.32 -12.18 -10.95
N ASP A 230 -11.23 -11.28 -11.32
CA ASP A 230 -12.36 -11.62 -12.19
C ASP A 230 -12.04 -11.46 -13.69
N SER A 231 -11.17 -10.51 -14.08
CA SER A 231 -10.85 -10.27 -15.49
C SER A 231 -9.39 -9.86 -15.72
N ALA A 232 -8.77 -10.51 -16.72
CA ALA A 232 -7.45 -10.12 -17.22
C ALA A 232 -7.44 -8.75 -17.94
N GLU A 233 -8.58 -8.31 -18.47
CA GLU A 233 -8.72 -7.04 -19.20
C GLU A 233 -8.50 -5.85 -18.27
N ILE A 234 -8.93 -5.97 -17.02
CA ILE A 234 -8.75 -4.94 -15.98
C ILE A 234 -7.26 -4.59 -15.80
N TRP A 235 -6.38 -5.58 -15.91
CA TRP A 235 -4.94 -5.35 -15.79
C TRP A 235 -4.37 -4.41 -16.85
N SER A 236 -4.94 -4.43 -18.05
CA SER A 236 -4.53 -3.59 -19.18
C SER A 236 -5.27 -2.26 -19.24
N SER A 237 -6.20 -2.03 -18.34
CA SER A 237 -7.04 -0.83 -18.30
C SER A 237 -6.45 0.22 -17.34
N ASP A 238 -6.76 1.47 -17.62
CA ASP A 238 -6.67 2.54 -16.62
C ASP A 238 -7.88 2.36 -15.68
N ILE A 239 -7.57 2.13 -14.39
CA ILE A 239 -8.61 1.91 -13.37
C ILE A 239 -8.85 3.24 -12.66
N PRO A 240 -10.02 3.86 -12.87
CA PRO A 240 -10.35 5.09 -12.16
C PRO A 240 -10.48 4.82 -10.65
N PRO A 241 -10.34 5.86 -9.80
CA PRO A 241 -10.51 5.74 -8.36
C PRO A 241 -11.84 5.07 -8.00
N ILE A 242 -11.77 3.98 -7.22
CA ILE A 242 -12.94 3.27 -6.69
C ILE A 242 -13.39 4.02 -5.43
N LEU A 243 -14.20 5.06 -5.62
CA LEU A 243 -14.69 5.90 -4.53
C LEU A 243 -16.04 5.39 -4.01
N PRO A 244 -16.32 5.53 -2.71
CA PRO A 244 -17.65 5.37 -2.16
C PRO A 244 -18.66 6.30 -2.87
N LYS A 245 -19.89 5.81 -3.03
CA LYS A 245 -20.92 6.55 -3.74
C LYS A 245 -21.12 7.98 -3.22
N TYR A 246 -21.11 8.18 -1.89
CA TYR A 246 -21.27 9.49 -1.27
C TYR A 246 -20.12 10.45 -1.63
N GLN A 247 -18.86 9.95 -1.74
CA GLN A 247 -17.71 10.77 -2.16
C GLN A 247 -17.83 11.14 -3.64
N ALA A 248 -18.20 10.19 -4.49
CA ALA A 248 -18.40 10.44 -5.91
C ALA A 248 -19.52 11.48 -6.14
N GLU A 249 -20.63 11.38 -5.40
CA GLU A 249 -21.73 12.36 -5.43
C GLU A 249 -21.29 13.74 -4.93
N MET A 250 -20.52 13.81 -3.85
CA MET A 250 -19.97 15.05 -3.31
C MET A 250 -19.04 15.75 -4.32
N ILE A 251 -18.16 15.00 -4.96
CA ILE A 251 -17.26 15.51 -6.02
C ILE A 251 -18.09 16.03 -7.22
N ALA A 252 -19.08 15.25 -7.67
CA ALA A 252 -19.96 15.64 -8.77
C ALA A 252 -20.74 16.91 -8.44
N GLN A 253 -21.24 17.04 -7.23
CA GLN A 253 -21.94 18.24 -6.75
C GLN A 253 -21.01 19.45 -6.69
N SER A 254 -19.80 19.28 -6.15
CA SER A 254 -18.80 20.36 -6.07
C SER A 254 -18.34 20.85 -7.44
N ASN A 255 -18.30 19.94 -8.43
CA ASN A 255 -17.92 20.25 -9.80
C ASN A 255 -19.10 20.75 -10.65
N SER A 256 -20.34 20.75 -10.14
CA SER A 256 -21.52 21.25 -10.81
C SER A 256 -21.55 22.79 -10.77
N THR A 257 -20.59 23.41 -11.43
CA THR A 257 -20.39 24.88 -11.44
C THR A 257 -21.06 25.57 -12.64
N ASN A 258 -21.86 24.83 -13.43
CA ASN A 258 -22.57 25.41 -14.57
C ASN A 258 -23.63 26.43 -14.11
N THR A 259 -23.27 27.70 -14.14
CA THR A 259 -24.19 28.82 -13.96
C THR A 259 -24.47 29.47 -15.33
N GLN A 260 -25.72 29.85 -15.55
CA GLN A 260 -26.07 30.65 -16.72
C GLN A 260 -25.23 31.94 -16.70
N LEU A 261 -24.40 32.13 -17.69
CA LEU A 261 -23.67 33.39 -17.83
C LEU A 261 -24.67 34.52 -17.97
N PRO A 262 -24.52 35.62 -17.22
CA PRO A 262 -25.38 36.78 -17.38
C PRO A 262 -25.34 37.24 -18.83
N GLY A 263 -26.50 37.34 -19.46
CA GLY A 263 -26.60 37.90 -20.83
C GLY A 263 -26.17 39.38 -20.82
N GLY A 264 -25.56 39.80 -21.91
CA GLY A 264 -25.11 41.19 -22.11
C GLY A 264 -23.59 41.33 -22.10
N LEU A 265 -23.10 42.50 -22.49
CA LEU A 265 -21.70 42.85 -22.48
C LEU A 265 -21.25 43.19 -21.05
N LEU A 266 -19.95 42.99 -20.73
CA LEU A 266 -19.40 43.26 -19.41
C LEU A 266 -19.73 44.65 -18.85
N HIS A 267 -19.81 45.64 -19.70
CA HIS A 267 -20.12 47.02 -19.33
C HIS A 267 -21.63 47.33 -19.20
N SER A 268 -22.52 46.41 -19.65
CA SER A 268 -23.98 46.59 -19.55
C SER A 268 -24.52 46.63 -18.10
N ARG A 269 -23.65 46.24 -17.14
CA ARG A 269 -23.96 46.32 -15.69
C ARG A 269 -23.38 47.49 -14.96
N LEU A 270 -22.60 48.35 -15.67
CA LEU A 270 -21.99 49.56 -15.13
C LEU A 270 -22.77 50.83 -15.53
N LEU A 271 -23.82 50.66 -16.33
CA LEU A 271 -24.83 51.67 -16.63
C LEU A 271 -26.12 51.41 -15.90
#